data_2af18b1d830b3a2a1fa91ee190989656
#
_entry.id   2af18b1d830b3a2a1fa91ee190989656
#
_cell.length_a   1.000
_cell.length_b   1.000
_cell.length_c   1.000
_cell.angle_alpha   90.00
_cell.angle_beta   90.00
_cell.angle_gamma   90.00
#
_symmetry.space_group_name_H-M   'P 1'
#
loop_
_entity.id
_entity.type
_entity.pdbx_description
1 polymer ?
#
loop_
_entity_poly.entity_id
_entity_poly.type
_entity_poly.pdbx_seq_one_letter_code
_entity_poly.pdbx_strand_id
1 'polypeptide(L)'
;MYPSDLRLSMPRRGLLTLAGAFSLLAVTGCGSDRSSTGSTTTETASAGSFPVVIRHALGSTTIKQAPQRIVTIGQGATEALISMGVYPVGVETYAWGADKDGHLPWNREAFEKAGRPLPALFAGGEQLDVEAIAELEPDLILAPWSGLTQKQYDQLTAFCPTVAYEKSAWTTTWDGEIRMVAKALGRPSDGDKVISDLKKTLADTAAQHPHWEATTFSYIYTEGQGTLGIFRPTEQRVALISMLGLTVDPIVDTITANDGSDWALISLENADKLKDSDLIFTFHLDAATKKQVTSQKLYSSIPAIKRDSVVAPTDPQLVTAISMINPLTVPWSLPRLTDLIDQAVAKVTD
;
A
#
# COMPACT_ATOMS: atom_id res chain seq x y z
N MET A 1 -13.55 -1.64 -6.83
CA MET A 1 -14.05 -1.25 -8.15
C MET A 1 -13.18 -0.11 -8.61
N TYR A 2 -12.16 -0.39 -9.42
CA TYR A 2 -11.34 0.66 -10.02
C TYR A 2 -12.12 1.21 -11.21
N PRO A 3 -12.25 2.54 -11.37
CA PRO A 3 -12.98 3.09 -12.49
C PRO A 3 -12.23 2.87 -13.80
N SER A 4 -12.92 2.35 -14.78
CA SER A 4 -12.48 2.07 -16.13
C SER A 4 -12.57 3.29 -17.02
N ASP A 5 -11.90 4.42 -16.76
CA ASP A 5 -11.74 5.50 -17.74
C ASP A 5 -10.64 6.49 -17.35
N LEU A 6 -9.38 6.13 -17.62
CA LEU A 6 -8.28 7.07 -17.65
C LEU A 6 -7.87 7.37 -19.10
N ARG A 7 -8.60 8.27 -19.75
CA ARG A 7 -8.09 8.94 -20.96
C ARG A 7 -7.31 10.17 -20.54
N LEU A 8 -5.99 10.01 -20.51
CA LEU A 8 -5.05 11.12 -20.30
C LEU A 8 -4.89 11.94 -21.58
N SER A 9 -5.36 13.19 -21.56
CA SER A 9 -4.96 14.21 -22.53
C SER A 9 -3.82 15.03 -21.92
N MET A 10 -2.64 14.96 -22.52
CA MET A 10 -1.51 15.83 -22.15
C MET A 10 -1.55 17.13 -22.97
N PRO A 11 -1.31 18.30 -22.38
CA PRO A 11 -0.78 19.43 -23.10
C PRO A 11 0.74 19.54 -22.94
N ARG A 12 1.42 19.66 -24.08
CA ARG A 12 2.87 19.98 -24.17
C ARG A 12 3.10 21.47 -23.98
N ARG A 13 4.27 21.80 -23.42
CA ARG A 13 5.11 22.99 -23.55
C ARG A 13 5.26 23.90 -22.33
N GLY A 14 6.56 24.17 -22.07
CA GLY A 14 7.05 25.39 -21.47
C GLY A 14 8.37 25.28 -20.73
N LEU A 15 9.52 25.23 -21.47
CA LEU A 15 10.85 25.49 -20.92
C LEU A 15 11.00 26.97 -20.58
N LEU A 16 11.47 27.31 -19.38
CA LEU A 16 12.20 28.56 -19.15
C LEU A 16 13.20 28.41 -18.01
N THR A 17 14.46 28.53 -18.36
CA THR A 17 15.64 28.60 -17.51
C THR A 17 15.80 30.00 -16.91
N LEU A 18 16.15 30.12 -15.64
CA LEU A 18 16.86 31.29 -15.11
C LEU A 18 17.78 30.89 -13.97
N ALA A 19 19.03 31.22 -14.14
CA ALA A 19 20.14 31.07 -13.20
C ALA A 19 20.27 32.34 -12.33
N GLY A 20 20.72 32.18 -11.09
CA GLY A 20 21.04 33.32 -10.22
C GLY A 20 21.75 32.89 -8.94
N ALA A 21 22.93 33.45 -8.71
CA ALA A 21 24.06 33.06 -7.90
C ALA A 21 24.02 33.46 -6.42
N PHE A 22 24.77 32.70 -5.61
CA PHE A 22 25.66 33.05 -4.45
C PHE A 22 25.19 33.97 -3.31
N SER A 23 25.34 33.48 -2.06
CA SER A 23 26.24 34.10 -1.05
C SER A 23 26.44 33.18 0.17
N LEU A 24 27.67 32.87 0.49
CA LEU A 24 28.21 32.24 1.70
C LEU A 24 28.26 33.28 2.85
N LEU A 25 27.91 32.88 4.05
CA LEU A 25 28.41 33.47 5.28
C LEU A 25 28.64 32.38 6.32
N ALA A 26 29.92 32.20 6.68
CA ALA A 26 30.38 31.39 7.79
C ALA A 26 30.46 32.23 9.05
N VAL A 27 29.98 31.69 10.18
CA VAL A 27 30.34 32.18 11.51
C VAL A 27 30.72 31.00 12.41
N THR A 28 31.98 31.00 12.81
CA THR A 28 32.61 30.16 13.83
C THR A 28 32.33 30.70 15.22
N GLY A 29 32.05 29.83 16.19
CA GLY A 29 31.99 30.15 17.60
C GLY A 29 32.27 28.93 18.46
N CYS A 30 33.47 28.82 19.00
CA CYS A 30 33.90 27.86 20.03
C CYS A 30 33.43 28.28 21.43
N GLY A 31 33.20 27.30 22.33
CA GLY A 31 33.24 27.58 23.76
C GLY A 31 32.62 26.55 24.68
N SER A 32 33.47 25.67 25.22
CA SER A 32 33.61 25.25 26.63
C SER A 32 32.67 24.23 27.29
N ASP A 33 33.34 23.20 27.80
CA ASP A 33 32.98 22.17 28.75
C ASP A 33 32.23 22.63 29.99
N ARG A 34 31.30 21.78 30.45
CA ARG A 34 31.16 21.44 31.88
C ARG A 34 30.43 20.12 32.09
N SER A 35 31.13 19.19 32.73
CA SER A 35 30.63 17.96 33.34
C SER A 35 29.62 18.24 34.45
N SER A 36 28.54 17.44 34.53
CA SER A 36 28.02 16.97 35.83
C SER A 36 26.91 15.92 35.68
N THR A 37 27.15 14.78 36.33
CA THR A 37 26.27 13.97 37.17
C THR A 37 24.97 13.41 36.63
N GLY A 38 24.86 12.10 36.73
CA GLY A 38 23.77 11.24 36.33
C GLY A 38 22.38 11.62 36.83
N SER A 39 21.45 11.44 35.96
CA SER A 39 20.03 11.28 36.26
C SER A 39 19.50 10.15 35.43
N THR A 40 18.89 9.19 36.09
CA THR A 40 18.12 8.11 35.54
C THR A 40 17.03 8.71 34.65
N THR A 41 17.25 8.73 33.34
CA THR A 41 16.25 9.21 32.40
C THR A 41 15.36 8.04 32.06
N THR A 42 14.13 8.07 32.55
CA THR A 42 12.98 7.44 31.93
C THR A 42 13.03 7.79 30.42
N GLU A 43 13.12 6.81 29.53
CA GLU A 43 13.02 7.03 28.08
C GLU A 43 11.67 7.64 27.77
N THR A 44 11.61 8.96 27.82
CA THR A 44 10.54 9.72 27.16
C THR A 44 10.80 9.59 25.66
N ALA A 45 9.87 8.98 24.91
CA ALA A 45 9.89 8.94 23.48
C ALA A 45 10.30 10.32 22.94
N SER A 46 11.38 10.37 22.16
CA SER A 46 11.95 11.60 21.62
C SER A 46 10.85 12.35 20.87
N ALA A 47 10.39 13.45 21.40
CA ALA A 47 9.46 14.34 20.72
C ALA A 47 10.12 14.76 19.40
N GLY A 48 9.47 14.42 18.27
CA GLY A 48 9.99 14.68 16.93
C GLY A 48 10.32 16.15 16.75
N SER A 49 11.37 16.44 15.99
CA SER A 49 11.74 17.82 15.68
C SER A 49 10.77 18.41 14.66
N PHE A 50 9.99 19.41 15.05
CA PHE A 50 9.15 20.21 14.17
C PHE A 50 9.78 21.60 13.94
N PRO A 51 9.53 22.27 12.80
CA PRO A 51 8.63 21.86 11.72
C PRO A 51 9.22 20.76 10.83
N VAL A 52 8.32 19.89 10.30
CA VAL A 52 8.65 18.89 9.29
C VAL A 52 8.14 19.36 7.93
N VAL A 53 8.99 19.24 6.90
CA VAL A 53 8.61 19.53 5.51
C VAL A 53 8.61 18.22 4.71
N ILE A 54 7.49 17.92 4.05
CA ILE A 54 7.33 16.77 3.17
C ILE A 54 7.04 17.27 1.75
N ARG A 55 7.92 16.89 0.82
CA ARG A 55 7.70 17.09 -0.61
C ARG A 55 6.97 15.88 -1.18
N HIS A 56 6.01 16.13 -2.05
CA HIS A 56 5.18 15.12 -2.70
C HIS A 56 4.75 15.60 -4.09
N ALA A 57 4.11 14.74 -4.87
CA ALA A 57 3.81 15.05 -6.27
C ALA A 57 2.93 16.29 -6.48
N LEU A 58 2.02 16.58 -5.55
CA LEU A 58 1.08 17.71 -5.65
C LEU A 58 1.60 18.99 -4.98
N GLY A 59 2.82 18.98 -4.39
CA GLY A 59 3.40 20.15 -3.76
C GLY A 59 4.34 19.84 -2.58
N SER A 60 4.24 20.67 -1.55
CA SER A 60 5.04 20.54 -0.33
C SER A 60 4.23 20.96 0.89
N THR A 61 4.23 20.12 1.91
CA THR A 61 3.47 20.34 3.14
C THR A 61 4.41 20.58 4.31
N THR A 62 4.15 21.67 5.05
CA THR A 62 4.87 22.00 6.28
C THR A 62 3.98 21.68 7.48
N ILE A 63 4.42 20.74 8.30
CA ILE A 63 3.78 20.35 9.55
C ILE A 63 4.53 21.05 10.68
N LYS A 64 3.85 21.99 11.35
CA LYS A 64 4.50 22.91 12.31
C LYS A 64 4.69 22.32 13.69
N GLN A 65 3.86 21.37 14.08
CA GLN A 65 3.84 20.72 15.39
C GLN A 65 3.34 19.29 15.26
N ALA A 66 3.48 18.48 16.33
CA ALA A 66 2.98 17.12 16.38
C ALA A 66 1.46 17.07 16.14
N PRO A 67 0.97 16.39 15.10
CA PRO A 67 -0.45 16.34 14.77
C PRO A 67 -1.23 15.55 15.82
N GLN A 68 -2.45 15.97 16.10
CA GLN A 68 -3.33 15.36 17.11
C GLN A 68 -4.63 14.81 16.50
N ARG A 69 -5.08 15.39 15.38
CA ARG A 69 -6.33 15.04 14.70
C ARG A 69 -6.05 14.72 13.25
N ILE A 70 -5.69 13.47 12.99
CA ILE A 70 -5.26 13.04 11.67
C ILE A 70 -6.43 12.40 10.93
N VAL A 71 -6.58 12.75 9.65
CA VAL A 71 -7.45 12.07 8.70
C VAL A 71 -6.59 11.36 7.66
N THR A 72 -7.00 10.16 7.23
CA THR A 72 -6.31 9.39 6.19
C THR A 72 -7.19 9.20 4.97
N ILE A 73 -6.60 9.35 3.78
CA ILE A 73 -7.23 9.12 2.47
C ILE A 73 -6.43 8.04 1.75
N GLY A 74 -7.10 7.10 1.09
CA GLY A 74 -6.48 5.94 0.48
C GLY A 74 -6.20 4.83 1.49
N GLN A 75 -5.22 4.00 1.20
CA GLN A 75 -4.92 2.79 1.99
C GLN A 75 -3.52 2.87 2.61
N GLY A 76 -3.27 2.08 3.67
CA GLY A 76 -1.97 1.88 4.31
C GLY A 76 -1.61 2.93 5.37
N ALA A 77 -1.94 4.21 5.16
CA ALA A 77 -1.62 5.27 6.11
C ALA A 77 -2.29 5.08 7.48
N THR A 78 -3.53 4.59 7.51
CA THR A 78 -4.25 4.25 8.74
C THR A 78 -3.49 3.20 9.55
N GLU A 79 -3.09 2.12 8.90
CA GLU A 79 -2.38 1.00 9.51
C GLU A 79 -0.99 1.40 9.99
N ALA A 80 -0.29 2.23 9.22
CA ALA A 80 1.00 2.78 9.62
C ALA A 80 0.88 3.67 10.87
N LEU A 81 -0.12 4.56 10.94
CA LEU A 81 -0.42 5.36 12.12
C LEU A 81 -0.68 4.50 13.35
N ILE A 82 -1.60 3.52 13.23
CA ILE A 82 -1.99 2.64 14.33
C ILE A 82 -0.79 1.85 14.87
N SER A 83 0.09 1.35 13.99
CA SER A 83 1.29 0.63 14.40
C SER A 83 2.27 1.48 15.22
N MET A 84 2.23 2.80 15.04
CA MET A 84 2.99 3.78 15.81
C MET A 84 2.20 4.36 17.01
N GLY A 85 1.04 3.75 17.34
CA GLY A 85 0.20 4.15 18.49
C GLY A 85 -0.63 5.42 18.24
N VAL A 86 -0.75 5.87 17.01
CA VAL A 86 -1.55 7.05 16.62
C VAL A 86 -2.84 6.58 15.91
N TYR A 87 -3.97 7.10 16.34
CA TYR A 87 -5.28 6.67 15.85
C TYR A 87 -5.95 7.82 15.10
N PRO A 88 -6.24 7.68 13.80
CA PRO A 88 -6.90 8.74 13.03
C PRO A 88 -8.33 8.97 13.50
N VAL A 89 -8.81 10.20 13.33
CA VAL A 89 -10.19 10.60 13.67
C VAL A 89 -11.17 10.35 12.52
N GLY A 90 -10.66 10.22 11.29
CA GLY A 90 -11.46 9.92 10.10
C GLY A 90 -10.66 9.14 9.08
N VAL A 91 -11.33 8.24 8.36
CA VAL A 91 -10.75 7.37 7.33
C VAL A 91 -11.68 7.30 6.12
N GLU A 92 -11.11 7.15 4.95
CA GLU A 92 -11.88 6.90 3.73
C GLU A 92 -12.61 5.57 3.81
N THR A 93 -13.88 5.54 3.37
CA THR A 93 -14.69 4.32 3.29
C THR A 93 -14.14 3.39 2.22
N TYR A 94 -13.90 2.14 2.59
CA TYR A 94 -13.45 1.10 1.68
C TYR A 94 -14.50 0.01 1.61
N ALA A 95 -15.46 0.16 0.67
CA ALA A 95 -16.67 -0.66 0.65
C ALA A 95 -16.39 -2.16 0.42
N TRP A 96 -15.35 -2.50 -0.38
CA TRP A 96 -15.01 -3.89 -0.64
C TRP A 96 -14.02 -4.41 0.42
N GLY A 97 -14.37 -5.48 1.10
CA GLY A 97 -13.59 -6.04 2.22
C GLY A 97 -13.87 -5.40 3.59
N ALA A 98 -14.68 -4.36 3.66
CA ALA A 98 -15.14 -3.81 4.92
C ALA A 98 -16.16 -4.74 5.63
N ASP A 99 -16.30 -4.52 6.92
CA ASP A 99 -17.37 -5.13 7.71
C ASP A 99 -18.74 -4.46 7.45
N LYS A 100 -19.77 -4.90 8.17
CA LYS A 100 -21.14 -4.38 8.02
C LYS A 100 -21.27 -2.88 8.36
N ASP A 101 -20.33 -2.32 9.10
CA ASP A 101 -20.33 -0.92 9.53
C ASP A 101 -19.38 -0.06 8.68
N GLY A 102 -18.71 -0.66 7.67
CA GLY A 102 -17.84 0.02 6.72
C GLY A 102 -16.37 0.12 7.14
N HIS A 103 -15.96 -0.55 8.22
CA HIS A 103 -14.57 -0.56 8.67
C HIS A 103 -13.83 -1.82 8.20
N LEU A 104 -12.53 -1.69 7.89
CA LEU A 104 -11.67 -2.82 7.62
C LEU A 104 -11.43 -3.61 8.92
N PRO A 105 -11.55 -4.95 8.91
CA PRO A 105 -11.53 -5.77 10.13
C PRO A 105 -10.29 -5.56 11.01
N TRP A 106 -9.10 -5.55 10.41
CA TRP A 106 -7.84 -5.34 11.15
C TRP A 106 -7.74 -3.97 11.80
N ASN A 107 -8.35 -2.93 11.19
CA ASN A 107 -8.42 -1.59 11.77
C ASN A 107 -9.38 -1.59 12.95
N ARG A 108 -10.60 -2.15 12.79
CA ARG A 108 -11.55 -2.30 13.89
C ARG A 108 -10.93 -3.01 15.08
N GLU A 109 -10.33 -4.18 14.87
CA GLU A 109 -9.67 -4.96 15.93
C GLU A 109 -8.60 -4.15 16.67
N ALA A 110 -7.81 -3.35 15.93
CA ALA A 110 -6.78 -2.51 16.53
C ALA A 110 -7.35 -1.36 17.38
N PHE A 111 -8.43 -0.71 16.91
CA PHE A 111 -9.12 0.34 17.67
C PHE A 111 -9.78 -0.24 18.94
N GLU A 112 -10.49 -1.37 18.84
CA GLU A 112 -11.13 -2.06 19.96
C GLU A 112 -10.11 -2.51 21.00
N LYS A 113 -9.00 -3.12 20.57
CA LYS A 113 -7.90 -3.54 21.45
C LYS A 113 -7.27 -2.36 22.19
N ALA A 114 -7.23 -1.19 21.58
CA ALA A 114 -6.70 0.03 22.19
C ALA A 114 -7.75 0.78 23.04
N GLY A 115 -9.00 0.32 23.11
CA GLY A 115 -10.09 1.01 23.79
C GLY A 115 -10.41 2.38 23.19
N ARG A 116 -10.21 2.55 21.86
CA ARG A 116 -10.44 3.80 21.14
C ARG A 116 -11.77 3.74 20.37
N PRO A 117 -12.48 4.87 20.27
CA PRO A 117 -13.65 4.94 19.40
C PRO A 117 -13.22 4.76 17.95
N LEU A 118 -14.03 4.07 17.14
CA LEU A 118 -13.80 3.94 15.70
C LEU A 118 -13.79 5.31 15.02
N PRO A 119 -12.96 5.49 13.97
CA PRO A 119 -12.89 6.75 13.24
C PRO A 119 -14.18 7.00 12.45
N ALA A 120 -14.49 8.27 12.18
CA ALA A 120 -15.56 8.61 11.24
C ALA A 120 -15.21 8.11 9.83
N LEU A 121 -16.24 7.71 9.08
CA LEU A 121 -16.12 7.29 7.68
C LEU A 121 -16.61 8.40 6.76
N PHE A 122 -15.88 8.65 5.67
CA PHE A 122 -16.28 9.58 4.63
C PHE A 122 -16.08 8.97 3.23
N ALA A 123 -16.85 9.45 2.26
CA ALA A 123 -16.72 8.99 0.87
C ALA A 123 -15.41 9.51 0.27
N GLY A 124 -14.74 8.64 -0.48
CA GLY A 124 -13.46 8.92 -1.14
C GLY A 124 -13.49 8.78 -2.66
N GLY A 125 -12.30 8.66 -3.27
CA GLY A 125 -12.14 8.54 -4.71
C GLY A 125 -12.55 9.82 -5.45
N GLU A 126 -13.24 9.66 -6.59
CA GLU A 126 -13.69 10.82 -7.42
C GLU A 126 -14.67 11.74 -6.68
N GLN A 127 -15.46 11.17 -5.77
CA GLN A 127 -16.48 11.89 -4.98
C GLN A 127 -16.01 12.12 -3.54
N LEU A 128 -14.74 12.52 -3.37
CA LEU A 128 -14.17 12.80 -2.05
C LEU A 128 -15.03 13.84 -1.32
N ASP A 129 -15.54 13.46 -0.14
CA ASP A 129 -16.37 14.31 0.71
C ASP A 129 -15.49 15.25 1.56
N VAL A 130 -15.11 16.39 0.93
CA VAL A 130 -14.25 17.40 1.56
C VAL A 130 -14.95 18.07 2.75
N GLU A 131 -16.29 18.19 2.72
CA GLU A 131 -17.08 18.80 3.80
C GLU A 131 -17.07 17.89 5.05
N ALA A 132 -17.33 16.60 4.87
CA ALA A 132 -17.24 15.63 5.98
C ALA A 132 -15.83 15.58 6.59
N ILE A 133 -14.77 15.71 5.77
CA ILE A 133 -13.39 15.80 6.28
C ILE A 133 -13.20 17.09 7.09
N ALA A 134 -13.70 18.24 6.61
CA ALA A 134 -13.55 19.51 7.31
C ALA A 134 -14.29 19.53 8.66
N GLU A 135 -15.46 18.88 8.75
CA GLU A 135 -16.23 18.74 10.02
C GLU A 135 -15.46 17.96 11.10
N LEU A 136 -14.50 17.12 10.71
CA LEU A 136 -13.63 16.42 11.65
C LEU A 136 -12.54 17.31 12.25
N GLU A 137 -12.41 18.57 11.80
CA GLU A 137 -11.40 19.53 12.26
C GLU A 137 -9.99 18.93 12.31
N PRO A 138 -9.49 18.33 11.20
CA PRO A 138 -8.16 17.73 11.20
C PRO A 138 -7.07 18.79 11.27
N ASP A 139 -5.94 18.43 11.89
CA ASP A 139 -4.71 19.22 11.85
C ASP A 139 -3.65 18.65 10.87
N LEU A 140 -3.94 17.46 10.33
CA LEU A 140 -3.15 16.83 9.27
C LEU A 140 -4.03 15.85 8.46
N ILE A 141 -3.86 15.87 7.14
CA ILE A 141 -4.43 14.88 6.22
C ILE A 141 -3.28 14.11 5.57
N LEU A 142 -3.34 12.77 5.62
CA LEU A 142 -2.36 11.87 5.02
C LEU A 142 -2.99 11.08 3.88
N ALA A 143 -2.42 11.20 2.68
CA ALA A 143 -2.87 10.52 1.47
C ALA A 143 -1.67 9.95 0.66
N PRO A 144 -0.69 9.25 1.27
CA PRO A 144 0.55 8.83 0.62
C PRO A 144 0.34 7.75 -0.44
N TRP A 145 -0.71 6.92 -0.33
CA TRP A 145 -1.12 5.97 -1.36
C TRP A 145 -2.59 6.18 -1.70
N SER A 146 -2.83 7.12 -2.59
CA SER A 146 -4.18 7.57 -2.97
C SER A 146 -4.23 8.00 -4.44
N GLY A 147 -5.45 8.19 -4.95
CA GLY A 147 -5.72 8.82 -6.25
C GLY A 147 -6.05 10.31 -6.15
N LEU A 148 -5.58 11.00 -5.11
CA LEU A 148 -5.90 12.40 -4.86
C LEU A 148 -5.52 13.27 -6.06
N THR A 149 -6.49 13.97 -6.62
CA THR A 149 -6.27 14.90 -7.75
C THR A 149 -5.74 16.24 -7.25
N GLN A 150 -5.09 17.02 -8.13
CA GLN A 150 -4.63 18.38 -7.79
C GLN A 150 -5.80 19.24 -7.27
N LYS A 151 -6.98 19.16 -7.88
CA LYS A 151 -8.16 19.91 -7.46
C LYS A 151 -8.59 19.56 -6.03
N GLN A 152 -8.64 18.27 -5.71
CA GLN A 152 -8.98 17.81 -4.35
C GLN A 152 -7.90 18.23 -3.34
N TYR A 153 -6.62 18.11 -3.72
CA TYR A 153 -5.50 18.57 -2.89
C TYR A 153 -5.60 20.06 -2.58
N ASP A 154 -5.89 20.90 -3.58
CA ASP A 154 -6.05 22.34 -3.41
C ASP A 154 -7.23 22.70 -2.48
N GLN A 155 -8.32 21.94 -2.55
CA GLN A 155 -9.48 22.07 -1.66
C GLN A 155 -9.12 21.73 -0.21
N LEU A 156 -8.43 20.61 0.01
CA LEU A 156 -8.03 20.17 1.35
C LEU A 156 -7.00 21.09 1.98
N THR A 157 -6.00 21.54 1.21
CA THR A 157 -4.94 22.43 1.72
C THR A 157 -5.42 23.84 2.05
N ALA A 158 -6.60 24.22 1.59
CA ALA A 158 -7.23 25.49 1.96
C ALA A 158 -7.54 25.58 3.47
N PHE A 159 -7.74 24.45 4.14
CA PHE A 159 -8.06 24.42 5.59
C PHE A 159 -7.13 23.51 6.42
N CYS A 160 -6.44 22.53 5.82
CA CYS A 160 -5.62 21.58 6.58
C CYS A 160 -4.35 21.20 5.83
N PRO A 161 -3.17 21.13 6.47
CA PRO A 161 -1.96 20.56 5.87
C PRO A 161 -2.23 19.16 5.34
N THR A 162 -1.95 18.93 4.04
CA THR A 162 -2.24 17.66 3.37
C THR A 162 -0.98 17.09 2.73
N VAL A 163 -0.63 15.84 3.02
CA VAL A 163 0.48 15.10 2.43
C VAL A 163 -0.06 14.12 1.41
N ALA A 164 0.29 14.30 0.14
CA ALA A 164 -0.10 13.40 -0.95
C ALA A 164 0.99 12.36 -1.25
N TYR A 165 0.80 11.56 -2.29
CA TYR A 165 1.73 10.52 -2.75
C TYR A 165 3.07 11.10 -3.27
N GLU A 166 4.11 10.26 -3.23
CA GLU A 166 5.49 10.72 -3.50
C GLU A 166 5.69 11.20 -4.95
N LYS A 167 5.30 10.40 -5.95
CA LYS A 167 5.56 10.65 -7.39
C LYS A 167 4.31 10.68 -8.25
N SER A 168 3.50 9.64 -8.19
CA SER A 168 2.25 9.49 -8.95
C SER A 168 1.19 8.84 -8.09
N ALA A 169 -0.07 9.02 -8.45
CA ALA A 169 -1.19 8.37 -7.79
C ALA A 169 -0.99 6.84 -7.78
N TRP A 170 -1.25 6.21 -6.63
CA TRP A 170 -1.21 4.75 -6.42
C TRP A 170 0.17 4.08 -6.60
N THR A 171 1.27 4.85 -6.64
CA THR A 171 2.62 4.29 -6.91
C THR A 171 3.61 4.40 -5.75
N THR A 172 3.21 5.00 -4.63
CA THR A 172 4.07 5.04 -3.43
C THR A 172 4.29 3.61 -2.95
N THR A 173 5.54 3.22 -2.74
CA THR A 173 5.86 1.88 -2.23
C THR A 173 5.38 1.72 -0.78
N TRP A 174 5.06 0.50 -0.36
CA TRP A 174 4.56 0.23 0.99
C TRP A 174 5.50 0.75 2.10
N ASP A 175 6.81 0.62 1.92
CA ASP A 175 7.80 1.13 2.87
C ASP A 175 7.99 2.65 2.75
N GLY A 176 7.85 3.22 1.55
CA GLY A 176 7.80 4.66 1.31
C GLY A 176 6.63 5.32 2.01
N GLU A 177 5.46 4.69 1.95
CA GLU A 177 4.26 5.13 2.65
C GLU A 177 4.47 5.18 4.17
N ILE A 178 4.97 4.10 4.78
CA ILE A 178 5.27 4.05 6.21
C ILE A 178 6.27 5.15 6.59
N ARG A 179 7.32 5.37 5.78
CA ARG A 179 8.30 6.45 6.04
C ARG A 179 7.66 7.84 5.92
N MET A 180 6.77 8.06 4.96
CA MET A 180 6.08 9.35 4.83
C MET A 180 5.19 9.63 6.05
N VAL A 181 4.44 8.63 6.51
CA VAL A 181 3.60 8.73 7.72
C VAL A 181 4.47 8.99 8.95
N ALA A 182 5.52 8.21 9.17
CA ALA A 182 6.45 8.38 10.30
C ALA A 182 7.13 9.76 10.29
N LYS A 183 7.55 10.23 9.13
CA LYS A 183 8.12 11.57 8.96
C LYS A 183 7.09 12.66 9.28
N ALA A 184 5.84 12.49 8.89
CA ALA A 184 4.76 13.43 9.20
C ALA A 184 4.49 13.53 10.71
N LEU A 185 4.71 12.42 11.44
CA LEU A 185 4.64 12.37 12.90
C LEU A 185 5.90 12.91 13.59
N GLY A 186 6.96 13.29 12.85
CA GLY A 186 8.26 13.64 13.41
C GLY A 186 9.00 12.44 14.03
N ARG A 187 8.65 11.21 13.68
CA ARG A 187 9.12 9.95 14.27
C ARG A 187 9.71 8.98 13.23
N PRO A 188 10.69 9.41 12.40
CA PRO A 188 11.21 8.60 11.29
C PRO A 188 11.78 7.24 11.73
N SER A 189 12.43 7.16 12.89
CA SER A 189 12.96 5.91 13.45
C SER A 189 11.88 4.87 13.74
N ASP A 190 10.68 5.30 14.11
CA ASP A 190 9.57 4.38 14.35
C ASP A 190 9.09 3.75 13.03
N GLY A 191 9.07 4.54 11.95
CA GLY A 191 8.79 4.03 10.61
C GLY A 191 9.81 2.97 10.15
N ASP A 192 11.10 3.24 10.34
CA ASP A 192 12.16 2.27 10.00
C ASP A 192 12.03 0.99 10.84
N LYS A 193 11.65 1.11 12.11
CA LYS A 193 11.37 -0.05 12.97
C LYS A 193 10.17 -0.85 12.46
N VAL A 194 9.06 -0.21 12.12
CA VAL A 194 7.87 -0.88 11.58
C VAL A 194 8.20 -1.64 10.30
N ILE A 195 8.98 -1.03 9.40
CA ILE A 195 9.43 -1.67 8.15
C ILE A 195 10.32 -2.89 8.43
N SER A 196 11.26 -2.75 9.38
CA SER A 196 12.14 -3.84 9.79
C SER A 196 11.36 -5.01 10.39
N ASP A 197 10.40 -4.73 11.27
CA ASP A 197 9.56 -5.73 11.91
C ASP A 197 8.70 -6.49 10.87
N LEU A 198 8.12 -5.76 9.89
CA LEU A 198 7.38 -6.38 8.78
C LEU A 198 8.26 -7.31 7.95
N LYS A 199 9.43 -6.83 7.53
CA LYS A 199 10.39 -7.63 6.76
C LYS A 199 10.79 -8.88 7.54
N LYS A 200 11.03 -8.74 8.85
CA LYS A 200 11.35 -9.87 9.71
C LYS A 200 10.19 -10.88 9.78
N THR A 201 8.96 -10.41 9.97
CA THR A 201 7.78 -11.27 10.02
C THR A 201 7.64 -12.11 8.75
N LEU A 202 7.80 -11.48 7.58
CA LEU A 202 7.72 -12.17 6.29
C LEU A 202 8.87 -13.16 6.10
N ALA A 203 10.10 -12.76 6.45
CA ALA A 203 11.26 -13.65 6.37
C ALA A 203 11.16 -14.84 7.34
N ASP A 204 10.69 -14.63 8.56
CA ASP A 204 10.46 -15.71 9.54
C ASP A 204 9.39 -16.69 9.03
N THR A 205 8.35 -16.18 8.34
CA THR A 205 7.33 -17.02 7.71
C THR A 205 7.92 -17.82 6.55
N ALA A 206 8.67 -17.17 5.66
CA ALA A 206 9.36 -17.86 4.55
C ALA A 206 10.28 -18.99 5.05
N ALA A 207 11.01 -18.75 6.14
CA ALA A 207 11.89 -19.76 6.74
C ALA A 207 11.14 -21.00 7.30
N GLN A 208 9.85 -20.88 7.59
CA GLN A 208 9.00 -22.00 8.00
C GLN A 208 8.53 -22.83 6.80
N HIS A 209 8.62 -22.30 5.59
CA HIS A 209 8.17 -22.94 4.36
C HIS A 209 9.30 -23.00 3.30
N PRO A 210 10.46 -23.62 3.60
CA PRO A 210 11.64 -23.59 2.71
C PRO A 210 11.40 -24.25 1.33
N HIS A 211 10.37 -25.06 1.20
CA HIS A 211 9.98 -25.70 -0.06
C HIS A 211 9.32 -24.73 -1.05
N TRP A 212 8.90 -23.53 -0.62
CA TRP A 212 8.33 -22.53 -1.52
C TRP A 212 9.38 -21.87 -2.43
N GLU A 213 10.66 -21.86 -2.04
CA GLU A 213 11.73 -21.17 -2.78
C GLU A 213 11.88 -21.71 -4.22
N ALA A 214 11.65 -23.02 -4.42
CA ALA A 214 11.69 -23.65 -5.73
C ALA A 214 10.40 -23.47 -6.56
N THR A 215 9.37 -22.84 -6.01
CA THR A 215 8.05 -22.73 -6.63
C THR A 215 7.91 -21.38 -7.34
N THR A 216 7.64 -21.42 -8.66
CA THR A 216 7.39 -20.23 -9.46
C THR A 216 5.92 -19.85 -9.43
N PHE A 217 5.64 -18.56 -9.56
CA PHE A 217 4.25 -18.07 -9.62
C PHE A 217 4.06 -16.91 -10.58
N SER A 218 2.84 -16.78 -11.07
CA SER A 218 2.31 -15.58 -11.71
C SER A 218 1.07 -15.10 -10.97
N TYR A 219 0.95 -13.78 -10.76
CA TYR A 219 -0.26 -13.19 -10.20
C TYR A 219 -1.08 -12.55 -11.34
N ILE A 220 -2.28 -13.06 -11.55
CA ILE A 220 -3.14 -12.66 -12.67
C ILE A 220 -4.47 -12.11 -12.18
N TYR A 221 -5.09 -11.31 -13.03
CA TYR A 221 -6.41 -10.76 -12.80
C TYR A 221 -7.17 -10.59 -14.12
N THR A 222 -8.47 -10.85 -14.11
CA THR A 222 -9.32 -10.59 -15.27
C THR A 222 -10.72 -10.18 -14.82
N GLU A 223 -11.22 -9.10 -15.40
CA GLU A 223 -12.58 -8.59 -15.16
C GLU A 223 -13.57 -9.09 -16.21
N GLY A 224 -13.11 -9.68 -17.31
CA GLY A 224 -13.97 -9.97 -18.41
C GLY A 224 -13.47 -11.04 -19.37
N GLN A 225 -14.11 -11.08 -20.55
CA GLN A 225 -13.77 -12.04 -21.59
C GLN A 225 -12.61 -11.55 -22.45
N GLY A 226 -11.71 -12.48 -22.81
CA GLY A 226 -10.69 -12.28 -23.82
C GLY A 226 -9.45 -11.51 -23.37
N THR A 227 -9.37 -11.08 -22.11
CA THR A 227 -8.21 -10.37 -21.56
C THR A 227 -7.65 -11.03 -20.31
N LEU A 228 -6.35 -10.82 -20.06
CA LEU A 228 -5.62 -11.32 -18.91
C LEU A 228 -4.69 -10.23 -18.41
N GLY A 229 -4.93 -9.75 -17.20
CA GLY A 229 -4.04 -8.87 -16.46
C GLY A 229 -2.95 -9.68 -15.77
N ILE A 230 -1.71 -9.23 -15.83
CA ILE A 230 -0.56 -9.83 -15.16
C ILE A 230 0.10 -8.75 -14.33
N PHE A 231 0.17 -8.95 -13.02
CA PHE A 231 0.84 -8.02 -12.10
C PHE A 231 2.35 -8.19 -12.16
N ARG A 232 3.07 -7.07 -12.07
CA ARG A 232 4.53 -6.99 -12.13
C ARG A 232 5.16 -7.22 -10.75
N PRO A 233 6.46 -7.53 -10.68
CA PRO A 233 7.16 -7.72 -9.40
C PRO A 233 7.11 -6.52 -8.43
N THR A 234 6.90 -5.31 -8.96
CA THR A 234 6.77 -4.08 -8.16
C THR A 234 5.39 -3.87 -7.55
N GLU A 235 4.38 -4.60 -8.04
CA GLU A 235 3.02 -4.54 -7.49
C GLU A 235 2.98 -5.21 -6.11
N GLN A 236 2.26 -4.62 -5.15
CA GLN A 236 2.33 -5.03 -3.75
C GLN A 236 1.91 -6.49 -3.50
N ARG A 237 0.93 -7.03 -4.25
CA ARG A 237 0.52 -8.44 -4.15
C ARG A 237 1.66 -9.38 -4.52
N VAL A 238 2.33 -9.07 -5.64
CA VAL A 238 3.47 -9.87 -6.13
C VAL A 238 4.65 -9.75 -5.17
N ALA A 239 4.94 -8.52 -4.70
CA ALA A 239 6.00 -8.28 -3.74
C ALA A 239 5.77 -9.03 -2.42
N LEU A 240 4.52 -9.09 -1.90
CA LEU A 240 4.17 -9.84 -0.70
C LEU A 240 4.51 -11.32 -0.86
N ILE A 241 4.06 -11.94 -1.95
CA ILE A 241 4.29 -13.37 -2.21
C ILE A 241 5.79 -13.67 -2.42
N SER A 242 6.52 -12.78 -3.11
CA SER A 242 7.98 -12.90 -3.25
C SER A 242 8.71 -12.79 -1.91
N MET A 243 8.26 -11.92 -1.00
CA MET A 243 8.84 -11.80 0.35
C MET A 243 8.54 -13.01 1.24
N LEU A 244 7.57 -13.85 0.87
CA LEU A 244 7.29 -15.15 1.48
C LEU A 244 8.15 -16.28 0.90
N GLY A 245 9.02 -15.97 -0.06
CA GLY A 245 10.02 -16.93 -0.58
C GLY A 245 9.66 -17.57 -1.91
N LEU A 246 8.48 -17.35 -2.48
CA LEU A 246 8.16 -17.83 -3.82
C LEU A 246 8.86 -16.99 -4.90
N THR A 247 9.16 -17.63 -6.03
CA THR A 247 9.84 -16.99 -7.16
C THR A 247 8.84 -16.52 -8.22
N VAL A 248 8.87 -15.25 -8.59
CA VAL A 248 8.06 -14.76 -9.74
C VAL A 248 8.50 -15.50 -11.00
N ASP A 249 7.55 -16.02 -11.78
CA ASP A 249 7.87 -16.66 -13.06
C ASP A 249 8.62 -15.66 -13.98
N PRO A 250 9.83 -16.00 -14.49
CA PRO A 250 10.63 -15.13 -15.34
C PRO A 250 9.89 -14.62 -16.60
N ILE A 251 8.84 -15.33 -17.04
CA ILE A 251 8.02 -14.89 -18.17
C ILE A 251 7.38 -13.52 -17.92
N VAL A 252 7.05 -13.21 -16.66
CA VAL A 252 6.41 -11.93 -16.27
C VAL A 252 7.28 -10.75 -16.68
N ASP A 253 8.61 -10.86 -16.59
CA ASP A 253 9.53 -9.78 -16.97
C ASP A 253 9.60 -9.54 -18.47
N THR A 254 9.23 -10.52 -19.28
CA THR A 254 9.18 -10.42 -20.76
C THR A 254 7.91 -9.75 -21.27
N ILE A 255 6.89 -9.58 -20.43
CA ILE A 255 5.61 -8.98 -20.80
C ILE A 255 5.67 -7.48 -20.52
N THR A 256 5.47 -6.66 -21.53
CA THR A 256 5.50 -5.21 -21.42
C THR A 256 4.37 -4.71 -20.54
N ALA A 257 4.69 -3.96 -19.49
CA ALA A 257 3.69 -3.31 -18.64
C ALA A 257 2.95 -2.22 -19.43
N ASN A 258 1.73 -1.92 -19.02
CA ASN A 258 1.01 -0.75 -19.52
C ASN A 258 1.73 0.52 -19.03
N ASP A 259 1.75 1.56 -19.84
CA ASP A 259 2.44 2.81 -19.52
C ASP A 259 2.00 3.37 -18.16
N GLY A 260 2.99 3.60 -17.30
CA GLY A 260 2.77 4.19 -15.96
C GLY A 260 2.07 3.26 -14.96
N SER A 261 2.02 1.94 -15.22
CA SER A 261 1.42 0.96 -14.31
C SER A 261 2.40 -0.17 -13.94
N ASP A 262 2.08 -0.88 -12.89
CA ASP A 262 2.77 -2.08 -12.40
C ASP A 262 2.05 -3.38 -12.80
N TRP A 263 1.24 -3.33 -13.85
CA TRP A 263 0.56 -4.47 -14.44
C TRP A 263 0.56 -4.40 -15.97
N ALA A 264 0.37 -5.53 -16.62
CA ALA A 264 0.25 -5.66 -18.08
C ALA A 264 -1.09 -6.28 -18.43
N LEU A 265 -1.73 -5.79 -19.50
CA LEU A 265 -2.91 -6.39 -20.07
C LEU A 265 -2.54 -7.09 -21.38
N ILE A 266 -2.79 -8.39 -21.44
CA ILE A 266 -2.59 -9.17 -22.67
C ILE A 266 -3.91 -9.81 -23.13
N SER A 267 -3.95 -10.22 -24.42
CA SER A 267 -5.04 -11.07 -24.88
C SER A 267 -4.98 -12.43 -24.19
N LEU A 268 -6.13 -12.98 -23.83
CA LEU A 268 -6.23 -14.34 -23.29
C LEU A 268 -5.70 -15.41 -24.26
N GLU A 269 -5.59 -15.11 -25.56
CA GLU A 269 -4.93 -15.98 -26.55
C GLU A 269 -3.44 -16.24 -26.23
N ASN A 270 -2.83 -15.34 -25.43
CA ASN A 270 -1.45 -15.49 -24.94
C ASN A 270 -1.37 -16.15 -23.55
N ALA A 271 -2.41 -16.81 -23.09
CA ALA A 271 -2.41 -17.51 -21.79
C ALA A 271 -1.38 -18.65 -21.73
N ASP A 272 -0.95 -19.18 -22.87
CA ASP A 272 0.12 -20.17 -23.00
C ASP A 272 1.49 -19.66 -22.51
N LYS A 273 1.69 -18.34 -22.43
CA LYS A 273 2.88 -17.75 -21.81
C LYS A 273 3.05 -18.16 -20.34
N LEU A 274 1.95 -18.46 -19.65
CA LEU A 274 1.93 -18.87 -18.24
C LEU A 274 2.08 -20.39 -18.06
N LYS A 275 2.53 -21.11 -19.08
CA LYS A 275 2.61 -22.59 -19.08
C LYS A 275 3.61 -23.14 -18.08
N ASP A 276 4.63 -22.37 -17.74
CA ASP A 276 5.74 -22.77 -16.86
C ASP A 276 5.57 -22.25 -15.41
N SER A 277 4.52 -21.49 -15.13
CA SER A 277 4.18 -21.08 -13.77
C SER A 277 3.68 -22.28 -12.94
N ASP A 278 4.32 -22.55 -11.82
CA ASP A 278 3.90 -23.60 -10.90
C ASP A 278 2.58 -23.25 -10.22
N LEU A 279 2.43 -22.01 -9.78
CA LEU A 279 1.23 -21.49 -9.16
C LEU A 279 0.65 -20.32 -9.93
N ILE A 280 -0.68 -20.21 -9.88
CA ILE A 280 -1.40 -19.00 -10.25
C ILE A 280 -2.04 -18.39 -9.00
N PHE A 281 -1.70 -17.13 -8.72
CA PHE A 281 -2.42 -16.30 -7.77
C PHE A 281 -3.46 -15.48 -8.53
N THR A 282 -4.67 -15.40 -8.00
CA THR A 282 -5.75 -14.61 -8.60
C THR A 282 -6.82 -14.28 -7.57
N PHE A 283 -7.74 -13.41 -7.92
CA PHE A 283 -8.97 -13.16 -7.17
C PHE A 283 -10.13 -12.87 -8.13
N HIS A 284 -11.32 -12.96 -7.63
CA HIS A 284 -12.54 -12.65 -8.38
C HIS A 284 -13.42 -11.72 -7.54
N LEU A 285 -14.02 -10.71 -8.19
CA LEU A 285 -14.87 -9.75 -7.50
C LEU A 285 -16.11 -10.41 -6.88
N ASP A 286 -16.63 -11.43 -7.54
CA ASP A 286 -17.81 -12.21 -7.11
C ASP A 286 -17.86 -13.59 -7.76
N ALA A 287 -18.83 -14.39 -7.35
CA ALA A 287 -19.05 -15.74 -7.88
C ALA A 287 -19.44 -15.75 -9.37
N ALA A 288 -20.13 -14.72 -9.87
CA ALA A 288 -20.52 -14.62 -11.26
C ALA A 288 -19.30 -14.37 -12.14
N THR A 289 -18.44 -13.43 -11.74
CA THR A 289 -17.15 -13.16 -12.40
C THR A 289 -16.26 -14.40 -12.38
N LYS A 290 -16.14 -15.10 -11.23
CA LYS A 290 -15.41 -16.36 -11.15
C LYS A 290 -15.90 -17.37 -12.17
N LYS A 291 -17.22 -17.62 -12.21
CA LYS A 291 -17.84 -18.56 -13.16
C LYS A 291 -17.57 -18.16 -14.62
N GLN A 292 -17.71 -16.87 -14.94
CA GLN A 292 -17.47 -16.35 -16.28
C GLN A 292 -16.00 -16.57 -16.70
N VAL A 293 -15.05 -16.24 -15.86
CA VAL A 293 -13.62 -16.37 -16.12
C VAL A 293 -13.23 -17.84 -16.28
N THR A 294 -13.59 -18.68 -15.32
CA THR A 294 -13.22 -20.10 -15.32
C THR A 294 -13.90 -20.93 -16.40
N SER A 295 -14.99 -20.44 -16.99
CA SER A 295 -15.64 -21.09 -18.15
C SER A 295 -14.92 -20.88 -19.49
N GLN A 296 -13.96 -19.95 -19.55
CA GLN A 296 -13.19 -19.66 -20.77
C GLN A 296 -12.13 -20.75 -21.00
N LYS A 297 -12.20 -21.43 -22.15
CA LYS A 297 -11.31 -22.56 -22.47
C LYS A 297 -9.82 -22.21 -22.40
N LEU A 298 -9.43 -21.03 -22.87
CA LEU A 298 -8.05 -20.58 -22.86
C LEU A 298 -7.55 -20.35 -21.42
N TYR A 299 -8.37 -19.74 -20.57
CA TYR A 299 -8.06 -19.56 -19.15
C TYR A 299 -7.89 -20.91 -18.46
N SER A 300 -8.84 -21.82 -18.64
CA SER A 300 -8.81 -23.17 -18.04
C SER A 300 -7.72 -24.06 -18.61
N SER A 301 -7.09 -23.69 -19.73
CA SER A 301 -5.98 -24.45 -20.33
C SER A 301 -4.61 -24.14 -19.70
N ILE A 302 -4.49 -23.04 -18.93
CA ILE A 302 -3.27 -22.72 -18.19
C ILE A 302 -2.93 -23.92 -17.28
N PRO A 303 -1.72 -24.53 -17.38
CA PRO A 303 -1.41 -25.78 -16.69
C PRO A 303 -1.63 -25.72 -15.17
N ALA A 304 -1.25 -24.63 -14.50
CA ALA A 304 -1.48 -24.45 -13.06
C ALA A 304 -2.98 -24.43 -12.73
N ILE A 305 -3.81 -23.78 -13.55
CA ILE A 305 -5.29 -23.78 -13.38
C ILE A 305 -5.86 -25.17 -13.62
N LYS A 306 -5.36 -25.89 -14.63
CA LYS A 306 -5.84 -27.22 -14.95
C LYS A 306 -5.55 -28.27 -13.86
N ARG A 307 -4.41 -28.15 -13.15
CA ARG A 307 -4.05 -29.05 -12.03
C ARG A 307 -4.50 -28.51 -10.68
N ASP A 308 -5.23 -27.39 -10.64
CA ASP A 308 -5.74 -26.74 -9.42
C ASP A 308 -4.64 -26.24 -8.46
N SER A 309 -3.44 -25.90 -9.00
CA SER A 309 -2.40 -25.22 -8.23
C SER A 309 -2.63 -23.70 -8.24
N VAL A 310 -3.72 -23.29 -7.61
CA VAL A 310 -4.24 -21.91 -7.65
C VAL A 310 -4.50 -21.38 -6.26
N VAL A 311 -3.98 -20.19 -5.96
CA VAL A 311 -4.33 -19.42 -4.76
C VAL A 311 -5.36 -18.36 -5.17
N ALA A 312 -6.62 -18.62 -4.89
CA ALA A 312 -7.75 -17.77 -5.28
C ALA A 312 -8.75 -17.57 -4.12
N PRO A 313 -8.40 -16.77 -3.10
CA PRO A 313 -9.31 -16.49 -2.00
C PRO A 313 -10.61 -15.89 -2.50
N THR A 314 -11.72 -16.27 -1.85
CA THR A 314 -13.08 -15.79 -2.16
C THR A 314 -13.63 -14.85 -1.10
N ASP A 315 -12.95 -14.75 0.06
CA ASP A 315 -13.30 -13.81 1.12
C ASP A 315 -12.79 -12.41 0.75
N PRO A 316 -13.67 -11.41 0.53
CA PRO A 316 -13.27 -10.05 0.16
C PRO A 316 -12.32 -9.41 1.18
N GLN A 317 -12.45 -9.75 2.47
CA GLN A 317 -11.58 -9.23 3.51
C GLN A 317 -10.16 -9.75 3.36
N LEU A 318 -10.00 -11.07 3.12
CA LEU A 318 -8.70 -11.66 2.89
C LEU A 318 -8.06 -11.13 1.60
N VAL A 319 -8.83 -11.04 0.50
CA VAL A 319 -8.32 -10.47 -0.76
C VAL A 319 -7.83 -9.04 -0.56
N THR A 320 -8.58 -8.20 0.17
CA THR A 320 -8.17 -6.84 0.49
C THR A 320 -6.90 -6.82 1.34
N ALA A 321 -6.83 -7.65 2.38
CA ALA A 321 -5.67 -7.71 3.27
C ALA A 321 -4.37 -8.11 2.55
N ILE A 322 -4.42 -9.09 1.64
CA ILE A 322 -3.24 -9.54 0.87
C ILE A 322 -2.92 -8.64 -0.35
N SER A 323 -3.74 -7.64 -0.60
CA SER A 323 -3.49 -6.65 -1.66
C SER A 323 -2.55 -5.52 -1.22
N MET A 324 -2.18 -5.49 0.06
CA MET A 324 -1.37 -4.44 0.67
C MET A 324 -0.33 -5.02 1.61
N ILE A 325 0.86 -4.42 1.62
CA ILE A 325 1.89 -4.74 2.61
C ILE A 325 1.86 -3.63 3.68
N ASN A 326 1.24 -3.90 4.81
CA ASN A 326 1.23 -2.97 5.93
C ASN A 326 1.24 -3.69 7.30
N PRO A 327 1.52 -2.97 8.39
CA PRO A 327 1.74 -3.59 9.70
C PRO A 327 0.53 -4.27 10.33
N LEU A 328 -0.68 -4.05 9.83
CA LEU A 328 -1.88 -4.71 10.34
C LEU A 328 -2.36 -5.84 9.41
N THR A 329 -2.34 -5.60 8.09
CA THR A 329 -2.83 -6.61 7.13
C THR A 329 -1.92 -7.85 7.06
N VAL A 330 -0.60 -7.67 7.13
CA VAL A 330 0.35 -8.79 7.06
C VAL A 330 0.09 -9.79 8.20
N PRO A 331 0.17 -9.44 9.50
CA PRO A 331 -0.06 -10.42 10.55
C PRO A 331 -1.50 -10.96 10.57
N TRP A 332 -2.48 -10.18 10.12
CA TRP A 332 -3.88 -10.60 10.08
C TRP A 332 -4.16 -11.63 8.97
N SER A 333 -3.50 -11.52 7.83
CA SER A 333 -3.75 -12.37 6.67
C SER A 333 -2.83 -13.60 6.59
N LEU A 334 -1.60 -13.53 7.11
CA LEU A 334 -0.58 -14.57 6.96
C LEU A 334 -1.07 -15.99 7.29
N PRO A 335 -1.75 -16.26 8.43
CA PRO A 335 -2.14 -17.66 8.74
C PRO A 335 -3.04 -18.27 7.66
N ARG A 336 -3.96 -17.48 7.11
CA ARG A 336 -4.86 -17.95 6.05
C ARG A 336 -4.19 -18.01 4.68
N LEU A 337 -3.29 -17.06 4.41
CA LEU A 337 -2.56 -17.02 3.15
C LEU A 337 -1.57 -18.19 3.05
N THR A 338 -0.83 -18.49 4.11
CA THR A 338 0.11 -19.62 4.14
C THR A 338 -0.61 -20.95 3.92
N ASP A 339 -1.75 -21.16 4.56
CA ASP A 339 -2.58 -22.36 4.35
C ASP A 339 -3.00 -22.53 2.88
N LEU A 340 -3.40 -21.43 2.22
CA LEU A 340 -3.77 -21.45 0.80
C LEU A 340 -2.58 -21.72 -0.12
N ILE A 341 -1.42 -21.18 0.20
CA ILE A 341 -0.18 -21.43 -0.56
C ILE A 341 0.22 -22.91 -0.43
N ASP A 342 0.24 -23.46 0.79
CA ASP A 342 0.60 -24.86 1.02
C ASP A 342 -0.33 -25.83 0.27
N GLN A 343 -1.64 -25.54 0.29
CA GLN A 343 -2.61 -26.34 -0.47
C GLN A 343 -2.37 -26.29 -1.98
N ALA A 344 -1.97 -25.13 -2.51
CA ALA A 344 -1.69 -24.97 -3.94
C ALA A 344 -0.35 -25.60 -4.33
N VAL A 345 0.69 -25.45 -3.50
CA VAL A 345 2.02 -26.05 -3.71
C VAL A 345 1.93 -27.59 -3.73
N ALA A 346 1.13 -28.19 -2.84
CA ALA A 346 0.92 -29.64 -2.84
C ALA A 346 0.42 -30.19 -4.18
N LYS A 347 -0.30 -29.38 -4.99
CA LYS A 347 -0.78 -29.75 -6.33
C LYS A 347 0.28 -29.66 -7.43
N VAL A 348 1.42 -29.04 -7.16
CA VAL A 348 2.54 -28.94 -8.13
C VAL A 348 3.32 -30.26 -8.19
N THR A 349 3.40 -30.97 -7.06
CA THR A 349 4.21 -32.19 -6.87
C THR A 349 3.46 -33.50 -7.13
N ASP A 350 2.14 -33.43 -7.29
CA ASP A 350 1.27 -34.56 -7.69
C ASP A 350 1.19 -34.68 -9.23
#